data_29cd061a59429a90b4b3d6ff21b5cc4a
#
_entry.id   29cd061a59429a90b4b3d6ff21b5cc4a
#
_cell.length_a   1.000
_cell.length_b   1.000
_cell.length_c   1.000
_cell.angle_alpha   90.00
_cell.angle_beta   90.00
_cell.angle_gamma   90.00
#
_symmetry.space_group_name_H-M   'P 1'
#
loop_
_entity.id
_entity.type
_entity.pdbx_description
1 polymer ?
#
loop_
_entity_poly.entity_id
_entity_poly.type
_entity_poly.pdbx_seq_one_letter_code
_entity_poly.pdbx_strand_id
1 'polypeptide(L)'
;MKRLSVVIAALILGVLALAGTAGATKPFMERVVIGPDTLSDTCSFPVLIEPTAPDVQNFFVFGDGEIFGAGPFVGTATNLDTGKTVKINLSGSFSVVEHGDGTTTITSNGFVLSSLFGTIFSGHGVLVLDASGNVISRTFNGRERDLCAELAGP
;
A
#
# COMPACT_ATOMS: atom_id res chain seq x y z
N MET A 1 -20.04 9.10 4.43
CA MET A 1 -18.73 9.54 3.92
C MET A 1 -17.69 8.79 4.72
N LYS A 2 -17.18 7.67 4.16
CA LYS A 2 -16.18 6.81 4.81
C LYS A 2 -14.82 7.51 4.69
N ARG A 3 -14.20 7.80 5.82
CA ARG A 3 -12.86 8.38 5.86
C ARG A 3 -11.88 7.32 5.37
N LEU A 4 -11.32 7.54 4.18
CA LEU A 4 -10.22 6.74 3.64
C LEU A 4 -9.09 6.76 4.65
N SER A 5 -8.71 5.58 5.12
CA SER A 5 -7.73 5.44 6.20
C SER A 5 -6.43 6.15 5.88
N VAL A 6 -6.08 7.04 6.78
CA VAL A 6 -5.15 8.16 6.67
C VAL A 6 -3.66 7.73 6.61
N VAL A 7 -3.35 6.44 6.68
CA VAL A 7 -1.94 5.98 6.84
C VAL A 7 -1.11 6.19 5.57
N ILE A 8 -1.69 6.04 4.38
CA ILE A 8 -0.99 6.43 3.14
C ILE A 8 -1.06 7.96 2.94
N ALA A 9 -2.17 8.60 3.34
CA ALA A 9 -2.37 10.04 3.16
C ALA A 9 -1.48 10.89 4.08
N ALA A 10 -1.15 10.43 5.29
CA ALA A 10 -0.30 11.20 6.21
C ALA A 10 1.17 11.24 5.79
N LEU A 11 1.67 10.19 5.12
CA LEU A 11 3.03 10.18 4.55
C LEU A 11 3.12 11.06 3.28
N ILE A 12 2.05 11.14 2.50
CA ILE A 12 2.01 11.92 1.25
C ILE A 12 1.93 13.42 1.53
N LEU A 13 1.19 13.85 2.55
CA LEU A 13 0.99 15.29 2.86
C LEU A 13 2.24 16.00 3.40
N GLY A 14 3.20 15.27 3.98
CA GLY A 14 4.46 15.84 4.45
C GLY A 14 5.45 16.19 3.35
N VAL A 15 5.35 15.59 2.17
CA VAL A 15 6.33 15.70 1.06
C VAL A 15 5.93 16.73 0.01
N LEU A 16 4.63 17.05 -0.13
CA LEU A 16 4.10 17.94 -1.17
C LEU A 16 4.46 19.44 -1.02
N ALA A 17 5.10 19.85 0.08
CA ALA A 17 5.47 21.25 0.32
C ALA A 17 6.75 21.72 -0.41
N LEU A 18 7.44 20.85 -1.16
CA LEU A 18 8.74 21.14 -1.80
C LEU A 18 8.73 21.13 -3.34
N ALA A 19 7.56 21.10 -3.98
CA ALA A 19 7.46 21.14 -5.45
C ALA A 19 7.85 22.52 -6.00
N GLY A 20 9.14 22.74 -6.18
CA GLY A 20 9.72 23.91 -6.83
C GLY A 20 10.59 23.51 -8.03
N THR A 21 10.21 23.95 -9.23
CA THR A 21 10.96 24.03 -10.49
C THR A 21 11.43 22.74 -11.16
N ALA A 22 10.93 22.52 -12.38
CA ALA A 22 11.28 21.43 -13.32
C ALA A 22 12.75 21.52 -13.78
N GLY A 23 13.62 20.96 -12.98
CA GLY A 23 14.94 20.50 -13.39
C GLY A 23 14.98 19.00 -13.09
N ALA A 24 15.74 18.20 -13.86
CA ALA A 24 15.94 16.78 -13.56
C ALA A 24 16.60 16.62 -12.19
N THR A 25 15.81 16.75 -11.15
CA THR A 25 16.24 16.62 -9.76
C THR A 25 16.41 15.14 -9.46
N LYS A 26 17.57 14.81 -8.91
CA LYS A 26 17.83 13.47 -8.39
C LYS A 26 16.67 13.06 -7.45
N PRO A 27 16.09 11.88 -7.60
CA PRO A 27 14.99 11.46 -6.74
C PRO A 27 15.41 11.52 -5.28
N PHE A 28 14.54 12.02 -4.42
CA PHE A 28 14.73 11.95 -2.99
C PHE A 28 14.47 10.51 -2.54
N MET A 29 15.40 9.93 -1.78
CA MET A 29 15.26 8.58 -1.25
C MET A 29 15.08 8.65 0.27
N GLU A 30 14.04 8.00 0.76
CA GLU A 30 13.79 7.81 2.18
C GLU A 30 13.76 6.32 2.54
N ARG A 31 14.33 5.98 3.67
CA ARG A 31 14.27 4.64 4.25
C ARG A 31 13.31 4.67 5.43
N VAL A 32 12.22 3.96 5.30
CA VAL A 32 11.18 3.90 6.32
C VAL A 32 11.20 2.54 7.00
N VAL A 33 11.29 2.53 8.33
CA VAL A 33 11.12 1.31 9.12
C VAL A 33 9.63 1.05 9.28
N ILE A 34 9.16 -0.07 8.76
CA ILE A 34 7.78 -0.49 8.90
C ILE A 34 7.59 -1.16 10.25
N GLY A 35 6.74 -0.58 11.08
CA GLY A 35 6.32 -1.13 12.37
C GLY A 35 4.96 -1.84 12.27
N PRO A 36 4.45 -2.31 13.42
CA PRO A 36 3.06 -2.81 13.52
C PRO A 36 2.05 -1.73 13.15
N ASP A 37 1.01 -2.12 12.41
CA ASP A 37 -0.08 -1.24 12.02
C ASP A 37 -1.44 -1.96 12.10
N THR A 38 -2.51 -1.22 12.43
CA THR A 38 -3.86 -1.76 12.52
C THR A 38 -4.73 -1.23 11.40
N LEU A 39 -5.19 -2.14 10.55
CA LEU A 39 -6.09 -1.87 9.43
C LEU A 39 -7.55 -2.03 9.90
N SER A 40 -8.26 -0.92 10.09
CA SER A 40 -9.64 -0.95 10.64
C SER A 40 -10.72 -1.12 9.57
N ASP A 41 -10.44 -0.73 8.32
CA ASP A 41 -11.43 -0.65 7.24
C ASP A 41 -11.19 -1.67 6.11
N THR A 42 -10.22 -2.59 6.31
CA THR A 42 -9.82 -3.58 5.29
C THR A 42 -10.73 -4.80 5.29
N CYS A 43 -11.08 -5.30 6.47
CA CYS A 43 -11.99 -6.43 6.67
C CYS A 43 -13.21 -5.97 7.49
N SER A 44 -14.15 -6.89 7.77
CA SER A 44 -15.28 -6.62 8.67
C SER A 44 -14.87 -6.58 10.16
N PHE A 45 -13.60 -6.79 10.44
CA PHE A 45 -12.95 -6.78 11.75
C PHE A 45 -11.59 -6.08 11.64
N PRO A 46 -11.03 -5.53 12.72
CA PRO A 46 -9.71 -4.91 12.70
C PRO A 46 -8.61 -5.97 12.53
N VAL A 47 -7.63 -5.67 11.68
CA VAL A 47 -6.49 -6.55 11.37
C VAL A 47 -5.19 -5.89 11.79
N LEU A 48 -4.47 -6.50 12.73
CA LEU A 48 -3.12 -6.09 13.10
C LEU A 48 -2.11 -6.74 12.13
N ILE A 49 -1.30 -5.92 11.50
CA ILE A 49 -0.17 -6.33 10.66
C ILE A 49 1.11 -6.11 11.45
N GLU A 50 1.90 -7.17 11.66
CA GLU A 50 3.15 -7.10 12.41
C GLU A 50 4.29 -7.71 11.61
N PRO A 51 5.39 -6.95 11.36
CA PRO A 51 6.59 -7.52 10.76
C PRO A 51 7.27 -8.51 11.73
N THR A 52 7.83 -9.59 11.20
CA THR A 52 8.58 -10.58 11.99
C THR A 52 9.92 -10.01 12.49
N ALA A 53 10.47 -9.05 11.76
CA ALA A 53 11.68 -8.29 12.10
C ALA A 53 11.51 -6.85 11.62
N PRO A 54 12.31 -5.89 12.13
CA PRO A 54 12.27 -4.53 11.59
C PRO A 54 12.54 -4.56 10.08
N ASP A 55 11.51 -4.32 9.30
CA ASP A 55 11.60 -4.25 7.85
C ASP A 55 11.82 -2.82 7.40
N VAL A 56 12.70 -2.64 6.42
CA VAL A 56 13.05 -1.35 5.87
C VAL A 56 12.56 -1.28 4.44
N GLN A 57 11.67 -0.35 4.18
CA GLN A 57 11.22 -0.01 2.84
C GLN A 57 11.99 1.20 2.33
N ASN A 58 12.34 1.19 1.04
CA ASN A 58 12.95 2.32 0.37
C ASN A 58 11.88 3.02 -0.47
N PHE A 59 11.70 4.30 -0.22
CA PHE A 59 10.81 5.16 -0.98
C PHE A 59 11.64 6.14 -1.80
N PHE A 60 11.27 6.32 -3.05
CA PHE A 60 11.86 7.30 -3.97
C PHE A 60 10.75 8.25 -4.41
N VAL A 61 10.97 9.54 -4.24
CA VAL A 61 10.07 10.58 -4.73
C VAL A 61 10.77 11.29 -5.86
N PHE A 62 10.15 11.30 -7.03
CA PHE A 62 10.65 11.92 -8.23
C PHE A 62 10.13 13.35 -8.36
N GLY A 63 10.82 14.19 -9.15
CA GLY A 63 10.49 15.61 -9.29
C GLY A 63 9.17 15.90 -10.00
N ASP A 64 8.59 14.91 -10.66
CA ASP A 64 7.26 14.94 -11.29
C ASP A 64 6.13 14.47 -10.36
N GLY A 65 6.47 14.11 -9.10
CA GLY A 65 5.53 13.63 -8.11
C GLY A 65 5.31 12.12 -8.10
N GLU A 66 5.96 11.35 -8.98
CA GLU A 66 5.91 9.90 -8.90
C GLU A 66 6.56 9.41 -7.60
N ILE A 67 5.90 8.46 -6.93
CA ILE A 67 6.43 7.77 -5.75
C ILE A 67 6.67 6.31 -6.12
N PHE A 68 7.87 5.82 -5.85
CA PHE A 68 8.21 4.41 -5.97
C PHE A 68 8.61 3.86 -4.61
N GLY A 69 8.02 2.74 -4.22
CA GLY A 69 8.36 2.04 -2.99
C GLY A 69 8.78 0.60 -3.27
N ALA A 70 9.82 0.12 -2.58
CA ALA A 70 10.25 -1.26 -2.68
C ALA A 70 10.90 -1.74 -1.39
N GLY A 71 10.65 -2.99 -1.03
CA GLY A 71 11.31 -3.63 0.10
C GLY A 71 10.73 -4.99 0.43
N PRO A 72 11.43 -5.75 1.28
CA PRO A 72 10.87 -6.95 1.87
C PRO A 72 9.81 -6.57 2.90
N PHE A 73 8.85 -7.45 3.11
CA PHE A 73 7.98 -7.47 4.29
C PHE A 73 7.52 -8.90 4.52
N VAL A 74 7.95 -9.48 5.62
CA VAL A 74 7.48 -10.80 6.09
C VAL A 74 6.95 -10.63 7.50
N GLY A 75 5.73 -11.06 7.75
CA GLY A 75 5.10 -10.84 9.04
C GLY A 75 3.89 -11.71 9.29
N THR A 76 3.05 -11.24 10.18
CA THR A 76 1.77 -11.83 10.54
C THR A 76 0.65 -10.83 10.39
N ALA A 77 -0.53 -11.32 10.02
CA ALA A 77 -1.79 -10.61 10.12
C ALA A 77 -2.64 -11.30 11.18
N THR A 78 -3.21 -10.52 12.10
CA THR A 78 -4.01 -11.02 13.22
C THR A 78 -5.38 -10.36 13.20
N ASN A 79 -6.44 -11.15 13.21
CA ASN A 79 -7.79 -10.68 13.48
C ASN A 79 -7.89 -10.34 14.97
N LEU A 80 -8.10 -9.07 15.31
CA LEU A 80 -8.11 -8.61 16.70
C LEU A 80 -9.35 -9.03 17.47
N ASP A 81 -10.45 -9.39 16.80
CA ASP A 81 -11.67 -9.87 17.48
C ASP A 81 -11.54 -11.33 17.94
N THR A 82 -10.83 -12.16 17.16
CA THR A 82 -10.74 -13.60 17.42
C THR A 82 -9.35 -14.07 17.85
N GLY A 83 -8.32 -13.25 17.62
CA GLY A 83 -6.92 -13.62 17.82
C GLY A 83 -6.36 -14.56 16.74
N LYS A 84 -7.13 -14.88 15.68
CA LYS A 84 -6.65 -15.74 14.60
C LYS A 84 -5.53 -15.04 13.83
N THR A 85 -4.43 -15.74 13.62
CA THR A 85 -3.22 -15.21 12.99
C THR A 85 -2.85 -16.02 11.76
N VAL A 86 -2.42 -15.34 10.69
CA VAL A 86 -1.88 -15.95 9.47
C VAL A 86 -0.54 -15.31 9.11
N LYS A 87 0.37 -16.10 8.52
CA LYS A 87 1.64 -15.58 7.99
C LYS A 87 1.40 -14.87 6.67
N ILE A 88 2.04 -13.72 6.49
CA ILE A 88 1.98 -12.93 5.28
C ILE A 88 3.38 -12.61 4.76
N ASN A 89 3.48 -12.49 3.44
CA ASN A 89 4.63 -11.93 2.75
C ASN A 89 4.09 -10.83 1.84
N LEU A 90 4.57 -9.61 2.01
CA LEU A 90 4.20 -8.43 1.25
C LEU A 90 5.44 -7.82 0.56
N SER A 91 6.46 -8.65 0.32
CA SER A 91 7.70 -8.22 -0.34
C SER A 91 7.43 -7.91 -1.82
N GLY A 92 7.64 -6.67 -2.19
CA GLY A 92 7.34 -6.22 -3.54
C GLY A 92 7.77 -4.79 -3.79
N SER A 93 7.27 -4.25 -4.88
CA SER A 93 7.42 -2.85 -5.23
C SER A 93 6.10 -2.28 -5.73
N PHE A 94 5.95 -0.98 -5.59
CA PHE A 94 4.84 -0.24 -6.17
C PHE A 94 5.30 1.13 -6.66
N SER A 95 4.58 1.67 -7.62
CA SER A 95 4.66 3.08 -7.97
C SER A 95 3.28 3.73 -7.89
N VAL A 96 3.26 5.01 -7.56
CA VAL A 96 2.07 5.85 -7.53
C VAL A 96 2.34 7.05 -8.42
N VAL A 97 1.47 7.26 -9.41
CA VAL A 97 1.55 8.39 -10.33
C VAL A 97 0.22 9.13 -10.27
N GLU A 98 0.27 10.41 -9.88
CA GLU A 98 -0.86 11.32 -9.96
C GLU A 98 -0.89 12.01 -11.32
N HIS A 99 -2.04 11.99 -11.99
CA HIS A 99 -2.22 12.59 -13.31
C HIS A 99 -2.87 13.96 -13.20
N GLY A 100 -2.61 14.83 -14.19
CA GLY A 100 -3.15 16.18 -14.24
C GLY A 100 -4.68 16.28 -14.35
N ASP A 101 -5.37 15.18 -14.64
CA ASP A 101 -6.83 15.05 -14.64
C ASP A 101 -7.41 14.64 -13.27
N GLY A 102 -6.55 14.50 -12.26
CA GLY A 102 -6.92 14.10 -10.91
C GLY A 102 -7.02 12.58 -10.70
N THR A 103 -6.74 11.78 -11.73
CA THR A 103 -6.66 10.33 -11.55
C THR A 103 -5.32 9.91 -10.94
N THR A 104 -5.30 8.77 -10.24
CA THR A 104 -4.07 8.18 -9.68
C THR A 104 -3.90 6.77 -10.20
N THR A 105 -2.74 6.47 -10.76
CA THR A 105 -2.36 5.11 -11.16
C THR A 105 -1.42 4.51 -10.13
N ILE A 106 -1.76 3.33 -9.62
CA ILE A 106 -0.92 2.53 -8.73
C ILE A 106 -0.52 1.27 -9.48
N THR A 107 0.77 1.09 -9.71
CA THR A 107 1.33 -0.13 -10.29
C THR A 107 2.04 -0.91 -9.20
N SER A 108 1.86 -2.23 -9.16
CA SER A 108 2.47 -3.10 -8.16
C SER A 108 3.11 -4.33 -8.80
N ASN A 109 4.22 -4.79 -8.21
CA ASN A 109 4.92 -6.02 -8.60
C ASN A 109 5.34 -6.78 -7.35
N GLY A 110 5.22 -8.12 -7.38
CA GLY A 110 5.53 -8.97 -6.25
C GLY A 110 4.31 -9.21 -5.36
N PHE A 111 4.49 -9.21 -4.04
CA PHE A 111 3.42 -9.41 -3.08
C PHE A 111 2.98 -8.06 -2.52
N VAL A 112 1.74 -7.70 -2.73
CA VAL A 112 1.18 -6.43 -2.28
C VAL A 112 -0.16 -6.66 -1.61
N LEU A 113 -0.33 -6.11 -0.42
CA LEU A 113 -1.64 -6.04 0.24
C LEU A 113 -2.43 -4.86 -0.32
N SER A 114 -3.58 -5.14 -0.89
CA SER A 114 -4.57 -4.12 -1.18
C SER A 114 -5.52 -4.00 0.01
N SER A 115 -5.35 -2.96 0.81
CA SER A 115 -6.26 -2.66 1.93
C SER A 115 -7.69 -2.38 1.47
N LEU A 116 -7.88 -1.90 0.24
CA LEU A 116 -9.21 -1.66 -0.35
C LEU A 116 -10.04 -2.94 -0.55
N PHE A 117 -9.37 -4.08 -0.73
CA PHE A 117 -10.04 -5.35 -1.05
C PHE A 117 -9.80 -6.44 0.01
N GLY A 118 -8.96 -6.18 1.00
CA GLY A 118 -8.55 -7.20 1.97
C GLY A 118 -7.81 -8.39 1.34
N THR A 119 -7.13 -8.15 0.23
CA THR A 119 -6.55 -9.19 -0.64
C THR A 119 -5.06 -8.99 -0.79
N ILE A 120 -4.29 -10.07 -0.67
CA ILE A 120 -2.86 -10.08 -1.01
C ILE A 120 -2.73 -10.55 -2.46
N PHE A 121 -2.13 -9.69 -3.29
CA PHE A 121 -1.78 -10.01 -4.68
C PHE A 121 -0.35 -10.51 -4.77
N SER A 122 -0.10 -11.46 -5.65
CA SER A 122 1.24 -11.92 -6.00
C SER A 122 1.38 -11.94 -7.51
N GLY A 123 2.07 -10.95 -8.05
CA GLY A 123 2.23 -10.76 -9.49
C GLY A 123 2.35 -9.29 -9.89
N HIS A 124 1.78 -8.93 -11.03
CA HIS A 124 1.73 -7.56 -11.54
C HIS A 124 0.29 -7.03 -11.49
N GLY A 125 0.11 -5.85 -10.92
CA GLY A 125 -1.19 -5.20 -10.81
C GLY A 125 -1.14 -3.74 -11.21
N VAL A 126 -2.23 -3.26 -11.81
CA VAL A 126 -2.47 -1.84 -12.07
C VAL A 126 -3.86 -1.48 -11.56
N LEU A 127 -3.91 -0.46 -10.73
CA LEU A 127 -5.13 0.10 -10.16
C LEU A 127 -5.20 1.57 -10.55
N VAL A 128 -6.36 2.01 -11.04
CA VAL A 128 -6.60 3.42 -11.34
C VAL A 128 -7.73 3.92 -10.45
N LEU A 129 -7.47 5.02 -9.76
CA LEU A 129 -8.42 5.71 -8.90
C LEU A 129 -8.86 7.03 -9.55
N ASP A 130 -10.11 7.44 -9.29
CA ASP A 130 -10.56 8.79 -9.60
C ASP A 130 -10.08 9.81 -8.54
N ALA A 131 -10.35 11.10 -8.77
CA ALA A 131 -9.98 12.18 -7.85
C ALA A 131 -10.63 12.06 -6.46
N SER A 132 -11.64 11.21 -6.29
CA SER A 132 -12.29 10.91 -5.00
C SER A 132 -11.72 9.66 -4.33
N GLY A 133 -10.75 8.99 -4.97
CA GLY A 133 -10.14 7.75 -4.49
C GLY A 133 -10.97 6.49 -4.78
N ASN A 134 -12.00 6.56 -5.63
CA ASN A 134 -12.75 5.37 -6.03
C ASN A 134 -12.02 4.62 -7.14
N VAL A 135 -12.10 3.30 -7.11
CA VAL A 135 -11.51 2.45 -8.16
C VAL A 135 -12.32 2.55 -9.44
N ILE A 136 -11.71 3.03 -10.52
CA ILE A 136 -12.30 3.11 -11.85
C ILE A 136 -11.74 2.06 -12.83
N SER A 137 -10.55 1.51 -12.54
CA SER A 137 -9.97 0.41 -13.32
C SER A 137 -9.10 -0.46 -12.44
N ARG A 138 -9.15 -1.76 -12.69
CA ARG A 138 -8.29 -2.75 -12.04
C ARG A 138 -7.89 -3.81 -13.04
N THR A 139 -6.60 -3.97 -13.24
CA THR A 139 -6.02 -5.08 -14.02
C THR A 139 -5.03 -5.82 -13.13
N PHE A 140 -5.12 -7.14 -13.12
CA PHE A 140 -4.25 -7.96 -12.30
C PHE A 140 -3.85 -9.24 -13.05
N ASN A 141 -2.56 -9.58 -13.00
CA ASN A 141 -2.00 -10.80 -13.56
C ASN A 141 -1.14 -11.50 -12.49
N GLY A 142 -1.67 -12.60 -11.95
CA GLY A 142 -1.02 -13.35 -10.87
C GLY A 142 -2.03 -14.10 -10.02
N ARG A 143 -1.73 -14.24 -8.73
CA ARG A 143 -2.57 -14.92 -7.75
C ARG A 143 -3.13 -13.93 -6.74
N GLU A 144 -4.37 -14.16 -6.36
CA GLU A 144 -5.03 -13.45 -5.27
C GLU A 144 -5.20 -14.38 -4.06
N ARG A 145 -5.02 -13.83 -2.88
CA ARG A 145 -5.24 -14.49 -1.60
C ARG A 145 -6.15 -13.59 -0.77
N ASP A 146 -7.32 -14.07 -0.43
CA ASP A 146 -8.28 -13.34 0.40
C ASP A 146 -7.86 -13.42 1.87
N LEU A 147 -7.22 -12.34 2.34
CA LEU A 147 -6.74 -12.23 3.71
C LEU A 147 -7.91 -12.20 4.70
N CYS A 148 -8.99 -11.51 4.35
CA CYS A 148 -10.15 -11.40 5.23
C CYS A 148 -10.83 -12.76 5.44
N ALA A 149 -11.01 -13.53 4.39
CA ALA A 149 -11.58 -14.88 4.49
C ALA A 149 -10.68 -15.82 5.31
N GLU A 150 -9.36 -15.74 5.12
CA GLU A 150 -8.43 -16.56 5.92
C GLU A 150 -8.44 -16.18 7.40
N LEU A 151 -8.61 -14.91 7.74
CA LEU A 151 -8.64 -14.42 9.11
C LEU A 151 -10.03 -14.58 9.77
N ALA A 152 -11.11 -14.64 9.00
CA ALA A 152 -12.44 -14.85 9.57
C ALA A 152 -12.58 -16.21 10.28
N GLY A 153 -11.85 -17.22 9.79
CA GLY A 153 -11.89 -18.56 10.37
C GLY A 153 -13.10 -19.40 9.90
N PRO A 154 -13.05 -20.70 10.15
CA PRO A 154 -14.25 -21.51 10.07
C PRO A 154 -15.22 -21.17 11.18
#